data_18f82d21fe2d20f0e96828fdebdb296f
#
_entry.id   18f82d21fe2d20f0e96828fdebdb296f
#
_cell.length_a   1.000
_cell.length_b   1.000
_cell.length_c   1.000
_cell.angle_alpha   90.00
_cell.angle_beta   90.00
_cell.angle_gamma   90.00
#
_symmetry.space_group_name_H-M   'P 1'
#
loop_
_entity.id
_entity.type
_entity.pdbx_description
1 polymer ?
#
loop_
_entity_poly.entity_id
_entity_poly.type
_entity_poly.pdbx_seq_one_letter_code
_entity_poly.pdbx_strand_id
1 'polypeptide(L)'
;MDLFRACSRADDGPINPQDPKYQADEKFKPDKESAWEQRPVHRDSWTLSHNAIRGEMKELHGALKAAAGRGGLQPWETKALKDAFAEHSAHVKAHFANGEDVLKPFLAPRIKLDPKLSSKSGKSLECLAKLDEQVGALSGNAEEVLKSFEPYMTDMLDYLGAEEGSSLLLMRAYFTPDEVMPIVQKLAAQSPGAAIGSMVYYAGDDTFSEYMTQESIGNFGWYFNYKGQRDSFKKSFVQNLESVSAGKMPSSCSMFGC
;
A
#
# COMPACT_ATOMS: atom_id res chain seq x y z
N MET A 1 -12.88 -18.87 -0.13
CA MET A 1 -12.83 -18.06 1.11
C MET A 1 -12.21 -16.73 0.72
N ASP A 2 -12.93 -15.64 0.90
CA ASP A 2 -12.49 -14.32 0.44
C ASP A 2 -11.47 -13.78 1.45
N LEU A 3 -10.17 -14.02 1.22
CA LEU A 3 -9.06 -13.63 2.08
C LEU A 3 -9.09 -12.12 2.42
N PHE A 4 -9.65 -11.31 1.51
CA PHE A 4 -9.78 -9.87 1.71
C PHE A 4 -10.91 -9.46 2.67
N ARG A 5 -11.88 -10.33 2.95
CA ARG A 5 -12.93 -10.11 3.96
C ARG A 5 -12.57 -10.58 5.36
N ALA A 6 -11.63 -11.51 5.48
CA ALA A 6 -11.28 -12.13 6.78
C ALA A 6 -10.29 -11.31 7.62
N CYS A 7 -9.51 -10.40 7.00
CA CYS A 7 -8.42 -9.68 7.66
C CYS A 7 -8.80 -8.32 8.28
N SER A 8 -10.09 -7.99 8.38
CA SER A 8 -10.53 -6.75 9.03
C SER A 8 -10.80 -6.90 10.55
N ARG A 9 -10.37 -7.98 11.16
CA ARG A 9 -10.38 -8.15 12.62
C ARG A 9 -8.97 -7.95 13.17
N ALA A 10 -8.65 -6.71 13.55
CA ALA A 10 -7.66 -6.51 14.60
C ALA A 10 -8.16 -7.27 15.83
N ASP A 11 -7.37 -8.17 16.38
CA ASP A 11 -7.73 -8.98 17.56
C ASP A 11 -8.17 -8.14 18.77
N ASP A 12 -7.85 -6.84 18.78
CA ASP A 12 -8.12 -5.91 19.88
C ASP A 12 -9.19 -4.82 19.54
N GLY A 13 -9.75 -4.78 18.32
CA GLY A 13 -10.67 -3.70 17.88
C GLY A 13 -9.99 -2.31 17.79
N PRO A 14 -10.74 -1.26 17.37
CA PRO A 14 -10.20 0.09 17.30
C PRO A 14 -9.87 0.60 18.71
N ILE A 15 -8.68 1.22 18.85
CA ILE A 15 -8.22 1.76 20.14
C ILE A 15 -9.07 2.96 20.55
N ASN A 16 -9.10 3.24 21.87
CA ASN A 16 -9.65 4.50 22.40
C ASN A 16 -8.54 5.56 22.48
N PRO A 17 -8.54 6.60 21.62
CA PRO A 17 -7.52 7.67 21.68
C PRO A 17 -7.47 8.44 22.99
N GLN A 18 -8.54 8.40 23.80
CA GLN A 18 -8.62 9.05 25.11
C GLN A 18 -7.88 8.26 26.21
N ASP A 19 -7.43 7.02 25.93
CA ASP A 19 -6.69 6.24 26.91
C ASP A 19 -5.30 6.87 27.15
N PRO A 20 -4.95 7.29 28.41
CA PRO A 20 -3.70 7.95 28.72
C PRO A 20 -2.43 7.18 28.32
N LYS A 21 -2.54 5.85 28.13
CA LYS A 21 -1.40 5.03 27.69
C LYS A 21 -0.86 5.43 26.31
N TYR A 22 -1.70 6.02 25.44
CA TYR A 22 -1.31 6.49 24.12
C TYR A 22 -0.81 7.94 24.09
N GLN A 23 -0.95 8.68 25.19
CA GLN A 23 -0.51 10.07 25.30
C GLN A 23 0.96 10.15 25.67
N ALA A 24 1.78 10.84 24.86
CA ALA A 24 3.21 11.00 25.12
C ALA A 24 3.51 12.19 26.06
N ASP A 25 2.71 13.27 25.99
CA ASP A 25 2.88 14.47 26.79
C ASP A 25 1.48 15.00 27.19
N GLU A 26 1.25 15.22 28.49
CA GLU A 26 -0.05 15.63 29.06
C GLU A 26 -0.56 16.98 28.54
N LYS A 27 0.32 17.83 27.99
CA LYS A 27 -0.09 19.12 27.40
C LYS A 27 -0.87 18.95 26.09
N PHE A 28 -0.73 17.83 25.39
CA PHE A 28 -1.49 17.51 24.19
C PHE A 28 -2.74 16.69 24.54
N LYS A 29 -3.88 17.10 24.04
CA LYS A 29 -5.15 16.41 24.29
C LYS A 29 -5.71 15.83 22.99
N PRO A 30 -6.33 14.65 23.04
CA PRO A 30 -6.99 14.03 21.87
C PRO A 30 -8.36 14.68 21.62
N ASP A 31 -8.36 15.93 21.14
CA ASP A 31 -9.55 16.76 20.91
C ASP A 31 -9.63 17.30 19.47
N LYS A 32 -8.90 16.69 18.54
CA LYS A 32 -8.79 17.18 17.15
C LYS A 32 -9.73 16.47 16.16
N GLU A 33 -10.50 15.46 16.57
CA GLU A 33 -11.37 14.68 15.69
C GLU A 33 -12.35 15.57 14.91
N SER A 34 -12.90 16.62 15.52
CA SER A 34 -13.81 17.55 14.87
C SER A 34 -13.18 18.30 13.66
N ALA A 35 -11.89 18.52 13.68
CA ALA A 35 -11.18 19.12 12.56
C ALA A 35 -11.18 18.25 11.29
N TRP A 36 -11.48 16.95 11.44
CA TRP A 36 -11.50 15.96 10.37
C TRP A 36 -12.92 15.65 9.83
N GLU A 37 -13.96 16.29 10.34
CA GLU A 37 -15.35 15.99 9.95
C GLU A 37 -15.59 16.07 8.43
N GLN A 38 -14.94 17.02 7.74
CA GLN A 38 -15.04 17.19 6.29
C GLN A 38 -14.05 16.32 5.50
N ARG A 39 -13.24 15.49 6.21
CA ARG A 39 -12.19 14.65 5.65
C ARG A 39 -12.42 13.19 6.06
N PRO A 40 -13.32 12.47 5.39
CA PRO A 40 -13.66 11.10 5.75
C PRO A 40 -12.44 10.16 5.54
N VAL A 41 -12.32 9.16 6.40
CA VAL A 41 -11.18 8.22 6.44
C VAL A 41 -10.96 7.53 5.09
N HIS A 42 -12.00 7.16 4.37
CA HIS A 42 -11.86 6.47 3.08
C HIS A 42 -11.23 7.34 1.96
N ARG A 43 -11.13 8.65 2.17
CA ARG A 43 -10.45 9.62 1.29
C ARG A 43 -9.16 10.17 1.91
N ASP A 44 -8.72 9.63 3.03
CA ASP A 44 -7.45 9.99 3.63
C ASP A 44 -6.29 9.39 2.81
N SER A 45 -5.22 10.16 2.59
CA SER A 45 -4.04 9.69 1.86
C SER A 45 -3.44 8.42 2.46
N TRP A 46 -3.54 8.24 3.78
CA TRP A 46 -3.13 7.02 4.48
C TRP A 46 -3.93 5.80 3.99
N THR A 47 -5.26 5.89 4.06
CA THR A 47 -6.15 4.82 3.59
C THR A 47 -5.99 4.54 2.09
N LEU A 48 -5.83 5.59 1.27
CA LEU A 48 -5.62 5.43 -0.17
C LEU A 48 -4.30 4.70 -0.47
N SER A 49 -3.22 5.02 0.23
CA SER A 49 -1.93 4.33 0.11
C SER A 49 -2.03 2.85 0.54
N HIS A 50 -2.70 2.57 1.65
CA HIS A 50 -2.93 1.18 2.09
C HIS A 50 -3.78 0.39 1.09
N ASN A 51 -4.82 1.00 0.52
CA ASN A 51 -5.64 0.36 -0.50
C ASN A 51 -4.86 0.07 -1.79
N ALA A 52 -3.86 0.90 -2.12
CA ALA A 52 -2.93 0.63 -3.20
C ALA A 52 -2.14 -0.67 -2.96
N ILE A 53 -1.51 -0.81 -1.80
CA ILE A 53 -0.76 -2.03 -1.42
C ILE A 53 -1.69 -3.27 -1.44
N ARG A 54 -2.92 -3.14 -0.91
CA ARG A 54 -3.93 -4.21 -0.97
C ARG A 54 -4.29 -4.60 -2.40
N GLY A 55 -4.47 -3.61 -3.27
CA GLY A 55 -4.78 -3.83 -4.69
C GLY A 55 -3.65 -4.55 -5.42
N GLU A 56 -2.41 -4.10 -5.22
CA GLU A 56 -1.22 -4.75 -5.79
C GLU A 56 -1.10 -6.20 -5.36
N MET A 57 -1.25 -6.49 -4.07
CA MET A 57 -1.22 -7.87 -3.57
C MET A 57 -2.31 -8.74 -4.18
N LYS A 58 -3.51 -8.19 -4.38
CA LYS A 58 -4.62 -8.91 -5.00
C LYS A 58 -4.31 -9.29 -6.45
N GLU A 59 -3.79 -8.35 -7.24
CA GLU A 59 -3.43 -8.60 -8.63
C GLU A 59 -2.27 -9.62 -8.74
N LEU A 60 -1.21 -9.45 -7.94
CA LEU A 60 -0.09 -10.39 -7.87
C LEU A 60 -0.56 -11.81 -7.49
N HIS A 61 -1.39 -11.93 -6.44
CA HIS A 61 -1.93 -13.22 -6.02
C HIS A 61 -2.76 -13.88 -7.13
N GLY A 62 -3.61 -13.11 -7.82
CA GLY A 62 -4.40 -13.58 -8.94
C GLY A 62 -3.55 -14.12 -10.08
N ALA A 63 -2.51 -13.36 -10.46
CA ALA A 63 -1.59 -13.74 -11.53
C ALA A 63 -0.74 -14.97 -11.15
N LEU A 64 -0.20 -15.02 -9.94
CA LEU A 64 0.56 -16.17 -9.42
C LEU A 64 -0.30 -17.44 -9.39
N LYS A 65 -1.56 -17.33 -8.91
CA LYS A 65 -2.50 -18.45 -8.86
C LYS A 65 -2.85 -18.97 -10.26
N ALA A 66 -3.13 -18.07 -11.20
CA ALA A 66 -3.41 -18.44 -12.59
C ALA A 66 -2.19 -19.09 -13.26
N ALA A 67 -0.99 -18.56 -13.02
CA ALA A 67 0.26 -19.10 -13.53
C ALA A 67 0.58 -20.49 -12.95
N ALA A 68 0.46 -20.67 -11.63
CA ALA A 68 0.65 -21.97 -10.97
C ALA A 68 -0.32 -23.02 -11.50
N GLY A 69 -1.59 -22.66 -11.72
CA GLY A 69 -2.62 -23.57 -12.25
C GLY A 69 -2.37 -24.05 -13.66
N ARG A 70 -1.52 -23.38 -14.46
CA ARG A 70 -1.13 -23.80 -15.82
C ARG A 70 0.09 -24.75 -15.85
N GLY A 71 0.78 -24.94 -14.73
CA GLY A 71 1.88 -25.89 -14.60
C GLY A 71 3.21 -25.47 -15.27
N GLY A 72 3.30 -24.25 -15.80
CA GLY A 72 4.55 -23.73 -16.36
C GLY A 72 4.44 -22.28 -16.81
N LEU A 73 5.55 -21.51 -16.65
CA LEU A 73 5.66 -20.12 -17.07
C LEU A 73 6.44 -19.99 -18.38
N GLN A 74 5.93 -19.17 -19.27
CA GLN A 74 6.69 -18.70 -20.43
C GLN A 74 7.73 -17.66 -19.97
N PRO A 75 8.83 -17.44 -20.71
CA PRO A 75 9.83 -16.43 -20.35
C PRO A 75 9.28 -15.03 -20.14
N TRP A 76 8.31 -14.61 -20.96
CA TRP A 76 7.66 -13.30 -20.83
C TRP A 76 6.78 -13.20 -19.56
N GLU A 77 6.12 -14.30 -19.14
CA GLU A 77 5.34 -14.34 -17.90
C GLU A 77 6.25 -14.23 -16.68
N THR A 78 7.37 -14.96 -16.71
CA THR A 78 8.41 -14.89 -15.69
C THR A 78 8.91 -13.45 -15.53
N LYS A 79 9.21 -12.78 -16.65
CA LYS A 79 9.66 -11.40 -16.64
C LYS A 79 8.58 -10.47 -16.08
N ALA A 80 7.34 -10.60 -16.54
CA ALA A 80 6.22 -9.76 -16.10
C ALA A 80 5.94 -9.90 -14.59
N LEU A 81 6.01 -11.12 -14.04
CA LEU A 81 5.87 -11.36 -12.61
C LEU A 81 7.02 -10.74 -11.80
N LYS A 82 8.27 -10.88 -12.28
CA LYS A 82 9.45 -10.28 -11.64
C LYS A 82 9.36 -8.75 -11.61
N ASP A 83 9.02 -8.14 -12.72
CA ASP A 83 8.92 -6.68 -12.85
C ASP A 83 7.81 -6.14 -11.93
N ALA A 84 6.61 -6.74 -11.97
CA ALA A 84 5.49 -6.34 -11.12
C ALA A 84 5.81 -6.53 -9.62
N PHE A 85 6.43 -7.65 -9.26
CA PHE A 85 6.82 -7.87 -7.88
C PHE A 85 7.89 -6.88 -7.40
N ALA A 86 8.86 -6.52 -8.26
CA ALA A 86 9.85 -5.51 -7.94
C ALA A 86 9.21 -4.13 -7.68
N GLU A 87 8.20 -3.73 -8.47
CA GLU A 87 7.43 -2.50 -8.23
C GLU A 87 6.71 -2.56 -6.88
N HIS A 88 6.02 -3.67 -6.59
CA HIS A 88 5.35 -3.90 -5.30
C HIS A 88 6.32 -3.86 -4.11
N SER A 89 7.43 -4.59 -4.22
CA SER A 89 8.47 -4.62 -3.17
C SER A 89 9.05 -3.23 -2.90
N ALA A 90 9.32 -2.45 -3.95
CA ALA A 90 9.79 -1.08 -3.80
C ALA A 90 8.74 -0.17 -3.13
N HIS A 91 7.46 -0.31 -3.46
CA HIS A 91 6.37 0.43 -2.82
C HIS A 91 6.28 0.10 -1.33
N VAL A 92 6.23 -1.19 -0.97
CA VAL A 92 6.13 -1.63 0.43
C VAL A 92 7.35 -1.20 1.25
N LYS A 93 8.57 -1.33 0.72
CA LYS A 93 9.79 -0.85 1.38
C LYS A 93 9.76 0.65 1.62
N ALA A 94 9.30 1.42 0.63
CA ALA A 94 9.15 2.87 0.78
C ALA A 94 8.08 3.23 1.81
N HIS A 95 6.96 2.49 1.86
CA HIS A 95 5.93 2.66 2.88
C HIS A 95 6.50 2.48 4.30
N PHE A 96 7.23 1.41 4.55
CA PHE A 96 7.86 1.19 5.87
C PHE A 96 8.94 2.22 6.19
N ALA A 97 9.82 2.57 5.24
CA ALA A 97 10.83 3.61 5.43
C ALA A 97 10.19 4.98 5.77
N ASN A 98 9.15 5.35 5.04
CA ASN A 98 8.38 6.56 5.30
C ASN A 98 7.71 6.54 6.69
N GLY A 99 7.22 5.39 7.12
CA GLY A 99 6.69 5.19 8.47
C GLY A 99 7.74 5.46 9.55
N GLU A 100 8.94 4.87 9.41
CA GLU A 100 10.02 5.00 10.39
C GLU A 100 10.67 6.40 10.36
N ASP A 101 10.99 6.92 9.17
CA ASP A 101 11.84 8.11 9.03
C ASP A 101 11.07 9.43 9.07
N VAL A 102 9.76 9.41 8.78
CA VAL A 102 8.95 10.63 8.70
C VAL A 102 7.77 10.59 9.67
N LEU A 103 6.94 9.55 9.59
CA LEU A 103 5.68 9.53 10.31
C LEU A 103 5.86 9.33 11.81
N LYS A 104 6.61 8.33 12.24
CA LYS A 104 6.88 8.08 13.67
C LYS A 104 7.53 9.27 14.38
N PRO A 105 8.58 9.92 13.83
CA PRO A 105 9.15 11.13 14.44
C PRO A 105 8.16 12.29 14.55
N PHE A 106 7.24 12.42 13.59
CA PHE A 106 6.18 13.42 13.65
C PHE A 106 5.16 13.12 14.75
N LEU A 107 4.76 11.88 14.91
CA LEU A 107 3.75 11.46 15.90
C LEU A 107 4.30 11.41 17.33
N ALA A 108 5.54 10.99 17.53
CA ALA A 108 6.15 10.66 18.81
C ALA A 108 6.05 11.77 19.89
N PRO A 109 6.10 13.08 19.59
CA PRO A 109 5.95 14.13 20.62
C PRO A 109 4.59 14.13 21.31
N ARG A 110 3.55 13.59 20.68
CA ARG A 110 2.16 13.61 21.20
C ARG A 110 1.61 12.22 21.47
N ILE A 111 2.08 11.21 20.75
CA ILE A 111 1.49 9.87 20.72
C ILE A 111 2.52 8.79 21.07
N LYS A 112 2.12 7.84 21.89
CA LYS A 112 2.82 6.56 22.09
C LYS A 112 2.16 5.52 21.19
N LEU A 113 2.87 5.10 20.16
CA LEU A 113 2.41 4.03 19.27
C LEU A 113 2.51 2.67 19.96
N ASP A 114 1.62 1.75 19.59
CA ASP A 114 1.65 0.37 20.11
C ASP A 114 2.92 -0.35 19.63
N PRO A 115 3.74 -0.89 20.56
CA PRO A 115 4.93 -1.66 20.19
C PRO A 115 4.64 -2.88 19.30
N LYS A 116 3.42 -3.42 19.34
CA LYS A 116 3.00 -4.53 18.46
C LYS A 116 3.11 -4.18 16.97
N LEU A 117 2.93 -2.90 16.60
CA LEU A 117 3.08 -2.46 15.21
C LEU A 117 4.50 -2.68 14.69
N SER A 118 5.53 -2.39 15.50
CA SER A 118 6.92 -2.63 15.11
C SER A 118 7.23 -4.11 14.91
N SER A 119 6.62 -4.99 15.72
CA SER A 119 6.75 -6.44 15.54
C SER A 119 6.08 -6.92 14.24
N LYS A 120 4.88 -6.41 13.93
CA LYS A 120 4.14 -6.74 12.70
C LYS A 120 4.88 -6.25 11.45
N SER A 121 5.41 -5.01 11.47
CA SER A 121 6.19 -4.46 10.35
C SER A 121 7.46 -5.26 10.09
N GLY A 122 8.20 -5.64 11.14
CA GLY A 122 9.38 -6.48 11.02
C GLY A 122 9.07 -7.83 10.37
N LYS A 123 8.01 -8.50 10.80
CA LYS A 123 7.56 -9.78 10.22
C LYS A 123 7.22 -9.63 8.73
N SER A 124 6.47 -8.58 8.36
CA SER A 124 6.11 -8.34 6.96
C SER A 124 7.34 -8.09 6.09
N LEU A 125 8.34 -7.33 6.57
CA LEU A 125 9.59 -7.09 5.87
C LEU A 125 10.44 -8.35 5.71
N GLU A 126 10.50 -9.22 6.72
CA GLU A 126 11.20 -10.51 6.62
C GLU A 126 10.56 -11.42 5.56
N CYS A 127 9.22 -11.49 5.53
CA CYS A 127 8.49 -12.24 4.51
C CYS A 127 8.72 -11.66 3.11
N LEU A 128 8.71 -10.34 2.98
CA LEU A 128 8.99 -9.65 1.71
C LEU A 128 10.40 -9.92 1.21
N ALA A 129 11.41 -9.90 2.09
CA ALA A 129 12.80 -10.19 1.72
C ALA A 129 12.97 -11.62 1.18
N LYS A 130 12.31 -12.60 1.81
CA LYS A 130 12.30 -14.00 1.30
C LYS A 130 11.64 -14.10 -0.07
N LEU A 131 10.55 -13.36 -0.27
CA LEU A 131 9.86 -13.31 -1.56
C LEU A 131 10.72 -12.65 -2.64
N ASP A 132 11.46 -11.59 -2.33
CA ASP A 132 12.39 -10.94 -3.26
C ASP A 132 13.41 -11.97 -3.81
N GLU A 133 13.96 -12.81 -2.94
CA GLU A 133 14.89 -13.86 -3.33
C GLU A 133 14.21 -14.93 -4.21
N GLN A 134 13.04 -15.42 -3.79
CA GLN A 134 12.30 -16.46 -4.52
C GLN A 134 11.83 -15.97 -5.89
N VAL A 135 11.29 -14.75 -5.97
CA VAL A 135 10.87 -14.16 -7.24
C VAL A 135 12.09 -13.87 -8.12
N GLY A 136 13.20 -13.40 -7.54
CA GLY A 136 14.47 -13.24 -8.25
C GLY A 136 14.93 -14.54 -8.93
N ALA A 137 14.78 -15.69 -8.25
CA ALA A 137 15.12 -17.01 -8.74
C ALA A 137 14.01 -17.66 -9.60
N LEU A 138 12.83 -17.04 -9.73
CA LEU A 138 11.68 -17.61 -10.43
C LEU A 138 12.05 -18.03 -11.86
N SER A 139 11.80 -19.30 -12.17
CA SER A 139 11.96 -19.89 -13.50
C SER A 139 10.97 -21.03 -13.69
N GLY A 140 10.09 -20.91 -14.65
CA GLY A 140 9.24 -22.00 -15.12
C GLY A 140 8.05 -22.43 -14.25
N ASN A 141 8.04 -22.19 -12.93
CA ASN A 141 6.92 -22.55 -12.04
C ASN A 141 6.69 -21.48 -10.95
N ALA A 142 5.44 -21.05 -10.81
CA ALA A 142 5.03 -20.04 -9.82
C ALA A 142 4.54 -20.63 -8.47
N GLU A 143 4.44 -21.96 -8.34
CA GLU A 143 3.79 -22.59 -7.19
C GLU A 143 4.48 -22.29 -5.86
N GLU A 144 5.82 -22.36 -5.82
CA GLU A 144 6.59 -22.08 -4.59
C GLU A 144 6.51 -20.60 -4.20
N VAL A 145 6.52 -19.70 -5.19
CA VAL A 145 6.31 -18.26 -4.94
C VAL A 145 4.91 -18.02 -4.40
N LEU A 146 3.87 -18.64 -4.97
CA LEU A 146 2.49 -18.53 -4.49
C LEU A 146 2.35 -18.99 -3.03
N LYS A 147 2.94 -20.14 -2.67
CA LYS A 147 2.92 -20.66 -1.28
C LYS A 147 3.55 -19.70 -0.28
N SER A 148 4.57 -18.96 -0.68
CA SER A 148 5.24 -17.97 0.17
C SER A 148 4.52 -16.61 0.16
N PHE A 149 3.83 -16.28 -0.95
CA PHE A 149 3.10 -15.04 -1.09
C PHE A 149 1.84 -14.97 -0.22
N GLU A 150 1.12 -16.08 -0.04
CA GLU A 150 -0.11 -16.12 0.77
C GLU A 150 0.11 -15.76 2.25
N PRO A 151 1.12 -16.32 2.96
CA PRO A 151 1.45 -15.86 4.32
C PRO A 151 1.88 -14.40 4.39
N TYR A 152 2.71 -13.96 3.44
CA TYR A 152 3.12 -12.55 3.35
C TYR A 152 1.90 -11.62 3.21
N MET A 153 0.98 -11.95 2.30
CA MET A 153 -0.23 -11.18 2.10
C MET A 153 -1.08 -11.11 3.37
N THR A 154 -1.19 -12.22 4.09
CA THR A 154 -1.92 -12.28 5.38
C THR A 154 -1.28 -11.36 6.42
N ASP A 155 0.03 -11.45 6.60
CA ASP A 155 0.78 -10.64 7.57
C ASP A 155 0.73 -9.14 7.21
N MET A 156 0.82 -8.82 5.91
CA MET A 156 0.73 -7.43 5.45
C MET A 156 -0.66 -6.84 5.65
N LEU A 157 -1.73 -7.60 5.34
CA LEU A 157 -3.11 -7.17 5.59
C LEU A 157 -3.38 -6.94 7.09
N ASP A 158 -2.85 -7.80 7.95
CA ASP A 158 -2.94 -7.65 9.40
C ASP A 158 -2.18 -6.40 9.90
N TYR A 159 -0.98 -6.14 9.36
CA TYR A 159 -0.23 -4.93 9.68
C TYR A 159 -0.99 -3.66 9.26
N LEU A 160 -1.44 -3.58 7.99
CA LEU A 160 -2.17 -2.40 7.48
C LEU A 160 -3.46 -2.14 8.29
N GLY A 161 -4.19 -3.19 8.64
CA GLY A 161 -5.40 -3.08 9.47
C GLY A 161 -5.10 -2.61 10.89
N ALA A 162 -4.00 -3.10 11.50
CA ALA A 162 -3.56 -2.67 12.83
C ALA A 162 -3.10 -1.21 12.83
N GLU A 163 -2.42 -0.77 11.78
CA GLU A 163 -1.98 0.62 11.64
C GLU A 163 -3.16 1.58 11.46
N GLU A 164 -4.15 1.23 10.64
CA GLU A 164 -5.39 1.99 10.50
C GLU A 164 -6.20 2.03 11.81
N GLY A 165 -6.31 0.90 12.50
CA GLY A 165 -7.03 0.79 13.77
C GLY A 165 -6.33 1.47 14.95
N SER A 166 -5.09 1.92 14.81
CA SER A 166 -4.32 2.55 15.88
C SER A 166 -3.70 3.88 15.46
N SER A 167 -2.65 3.87 14.65
CA SER A 167 -1.86 5.07 14.33
C SER A 167 -2.69 6.15 13.62
N LEU A 168 -3.53 5.76 12.67
CA LEU A 168 -4.42 6.70 11.97
C LEU A 168 -5.44 7.32 12.91
N LEU A 169 -6.07 6.52 13.79
CA LEU A 169 -7.02 7.05 14.77
C LEU A 169 -6.36 8.01 15.75
N LEU A 170 -5.17 7.65 16.26
CA LEU A 170 -4.40 8.52 17.15
C LEU A 170 -3.98 9.80 16.42
N MET A 171 -3.47 9.70 15.20
CA MET A 171 -3.09 10.89 14.42
C MET A 171 -4.28 11.86 14.32
N ARG A 172 -5.44 11.38 13.92
CA ARG A 172 -6.65 12.23 13.77
C ARG A 172 -7.16 12.79 15.09
N ALA A 173 -6.91 12.11 16.21
CA ALA A 173 -7.29 12.62 17.53
C ALA A 173 -6.35 13.72 18.06
N TYR A 174 -5.06 13.64 17.74
CA TYR A 174 -4.04 14.52 18.31
C TYR A 174 -3.53 15.63 17.38
N PHE A 175 -3.81 15.55 16.08
CA PHE A 175 -3.33 16.50 15.06
C PHE A 175 -4.48 17.01 14.18
N THR A 176 -4.38 18.24 13.75
CA THR A 176 -5.29 18.81 12.75
C THR A 176 -4.83 18.43 11.33
N PRO A 177 -5.72 18.51 10.31
CA PRO A 177 -5.33 18.32 8.91
C PRO A 177 -4.18 19.23 8.47
N ASP A 178 -4.18 20.49 8.89
CA ASP A 178 -3.15 21.48 8.51
C ASP A 178 -1.77 21.12 9.07
N GLU A 179 -1.70 20.51 10.26
CA GLU A 179 -0.44 20.01 10.83
C GLU A 179 0.07 18.76 10.09
N VAL A 180 -0.83 17.92 9.58
CA VAL A 180 -0.49 16.66 8.90
C VAL A 180 -0.13 16.89 7.43
N MET A 181 -0.71 17.89 6.75
CA MET A 181 -0.51 18.10 5.32
C MET A 181 0.96 18.23 4.89
N PRO A 182 1.83 18.98 5.57
CA PRO A 182 3.25 19.03 5.21
C PRO A 182 3.95 17.66 5.27
N ILE A 183 3.48 16.79 6.19
CA ILE A 183 4.00 15.43 6.33
C ILE A 183 3.55 14.57 5.14
N VAL A 184 2.26 14.66 4.77
CA VAL A 184 1.73 13.95 3.58
C VAL A 184 2.51 14.35 2.31
N GLN A 185 2.79 15.64 2.14
CA GLN A 185 3.58 16.12 1.00
C GLN A 185 5.01 15.56 1.01
N LYS A 186 5.64 15.49 2.19
CA LYS A 186 6.97 14.90 2.34
C LYS A 186 6.97 13.41 2.04
N LEU A 187 5.99 12.65 2.54
CA LEU A 187 5.80 11.23 2.26
C LEU A 187 5.62 10.98 0.75
N ALA A 188 4.77 11.77 0.10
CA ALA A 188 4.55 11.67 -1.34
C ALA A 188 5.84 11.94 -2.15
N ALA A 189 6.62 12.96 -1.76
CA ALA A 189 7.88 13.30 -2.43
C ALA A 189 8.97 12.22 -2.29
N GLN A 190 8.92 11.39 -1.24
CA GLN A 190 9.84 10.29 -0.99
C GLN A 190 9.36 8.95 -1.55
N SER A 191 8.10 8.88 -1.99
CA SER A 191 7.51 7.66 -2.52
C SER A 191 7.90 7.44 -4.00
N PRO A 192 8.12 6.19 -4.42
CA PRO A 192 8.31 5.88 -5.84
C PRO A 192 7.13 6.34 -6.69
N GLY A 193 7.38 6.77 -7.93
CA GLY A 193 6.31 7.18 -8.84
C GLY A 193 5.27 6.07 -9.09
N ALA A 194 5.70 4.81 -9.12
CA ALA A 194 4.81 3.66 -9.22
C ALA A 194 3.85 3.57 -8.02
N ALA A 195 4.31 3.85 -6.79
CA ALA A 195 3.47 3.87 -5.58
C ALA A 195 2.37 4.94 -5.67
N ILE A 196 2.72 6.14 -6.15
CA ILE A 196 1.72 7.20 -6.39
C ILE A 196 0.75 6.79 -7.51
N GLY A 197 1.26 6.21 -8.60
CA GLY A 197 0.44 5.69 -9.69
C GLY A 197 -0.54 4.61 -9.23
N SER A 198 -0.07 3.71 -8.39
CA SER A 198 -0.86 2.66 -7.73
C SER A 198 -1.98 3.24 -6.87
N MET A 199 -1.64 4.21 -6.01
CA MET A 199 -2.63 4.89 -5.15
C MET A 199 -3.75 5.52 -5.98
N VAL A 200 -3.40 6.24 -7.05
CA VAL A 200 -4.39 6.86 -7.95
C VAL A 200 -5.23 5.81 -8.67
N TYR A 201 -4.60 4.74 -9.15
CA TYR A 201 -5.29 3.67 -9.87
C TYR A 201 -6.33 2.95 -9.00
N TYR A 202 -5.94 2.53 -7.80
CA TYR A 202 -6.83 1.78 -6.90
C TYR A 202 -7.83 2.64 -6.14
N ALA A 203 -7.59 3.95 -6.01
CA ALA A 203 -8.62 4.87 -5.52
C ALA A 203 -9.79 4.98 -6.51
N GLY A 204 -9.54 4.85 -7.80
CA GLY A 204 -10.51 5.11 -8.86
C GLY A 204 -10.74 6.60 -9.10
N ASP A 205 -11.29 6.91 -10.28
CA ASP A 205 -11.39 8.31 -10.74
C ASP A 205 -12.28 9.17 -9.80
N ASP A 206 -13.40 8.65 -9.33
CA ASP A 206 -14.34 9.39 -8.48
C ASP A 206 -13.71 9.71 -7.11
N THR A 207 -13.24 8.69 -6.40
CA THR A 207 -12.63 8.87 -5.05
C THR A 207 -11.39 9.75 -5.12
N PHE A 208 -10.56 9.59 -6.16
CA PHE A 208 -9.36 10.42 -6.29
C PHE A 208 -9.69 11.87 -6.67
N SER A 209 -10.72 12.11 -7.47
CA SER A 209 -11.22 13.46 -7.76
C SER A 209 -11.73 14.16 -6.49
N GLU A 210 -12.47 13.43 -5.64
CA GLU A 210 -12.92 13.94 -4.35
C GLU A 210 -11.74 14.23 -3.40
N TYR A 211 -10.73 13.34 -3.37
CA TYR A 211 -9.49 13.56 -2.63
C TYR A 211 -8.75 14.83 -3.11
N MET A 212 -8.58 15.01 -4.42
CA MET A 212 -7.95 16.22 -4.97
C MET A 212 -8.70 17.48 -4.58
N THR A 213 -10.04 17.45 -4.64
CA THR A 213 -10.89 18.57 -4.23
C THR A 213 -10.69 18.88 -2.75
N GLN A 214 -10.72 17.86 -1.89
CA GLN A 214 -10.48 17.97 -0.46
C GLN A 214 -9.11 18.59 -0.13
N GLU A 215 -8.07 18.22 -0.88
CA GLU A 215 -6.69 18.69 -0.68
C GLU A 215 -6.36 19.96 -1.50
N SER A 216 -7.37 20.58 -2.13
CA SER A 216 -7.19 21.77 -2.98
C SER A 216 -6.17 21.56 -4.10
N ILE A 217 -6.06 20.33 -4.62
CA ILE A 217 -5.20 20.00 -5.76
C ILE A 217 -5.94 20.32 -7.04
N GLY A 218 -5.52 21.37 -7.73
CA GLY A 218 -6.13 21.79 -9.00
C GLY A 218 -5.84 20.83 -10.16
N ASN A 219 -6.55 21.01 -11.27
CA ASN A 219 -6.39 20.23 -12.50
C ASN A 219 -4.94 20.18 -13.01
N PHE A 220 -4.18 21.23 -12.79
CA PHE A 220 -2.75 21.27 -13.14
C PHE A 220 -1.95 20.20 -12.39
N GLY A 221 -2.21 20.04 -11.07
CA GLY A 221 -1.63 18.98 -10.27
C GLY A 221 -1.96 17.58 -10.79
N TRP A 222 -3.21 17.38 -11.25
CA TRP A 222 -3.61 16.11 -11.86
C TRP A 222 -2.73 15.77 -13.08
N TYR A 223 -2.62 16.66 -14.05
CA TYR A 223 -1.90 16.39 -15.29
C TYR A 223 -0.40 16.20 -15.08
N PHE A 224 0.23 16.97 -14.20
CA PHE A 224 1.68 16.96 -14.03
C PHE A 224 2.18 15.94 -13.00
N ASN A 225 1.39 15.67 -11.96
CA ASN A 225 1.87 14.84 -10.84
C ASN A 225 1.24 13.45 -10.78
N TYR A 226 0.03 13.24 -11.30
CA TYR A 226 -0.72 12.02 -11.03
C TYR A 226 -1.05 11.21 -12.28
N LYS A 227 -1.56 11.84 -13.33
CA LYS A 227 -2.03 11.13 -14.52
C LYS A 227 -0.96 10.27 -15.16
N GLY A 228 0.24 10.82 -15.38
CA GLY A 228 1.35 10.10 -16.01
C GLY A 228 1.80 8.90 -15.17
N GLN A 229 1.86 9.05 -13.86
CA GLN A 229 2.23 7.97 -12.93
C GLN A 229 1.17 6.86 -12.91
N ARG A 230 -0.13 7.21 -12.86
CA ARG A 230 -1.23 6.25 -12.97
C ARG A 230 -1.19 5.46 -14.28
N ASP A 231 -1.05 6.17 -15.40
CA ASP A 231 -1.05 5.53 -16.73
C ASP A 231 0.19 4.62 -16.90
N SER A 232 1.34 5.02 -16.35
CA SER A 232 2.54 4.18 -16.30
C SER A 232 2.33 2.93 -15.45
N PHE A 233 1.83 3.07 -14.23
CA PHE A 233 1.53 1.95 -13.33
C PHE A 233 0.52 0.99 -13.95
N LYS A 234 -0.57 1.49 -14.53
CA LYS A 234 -1.55 0.66 -15.23
C LYS A 234 -0.89 -0.18 -16.33
N LYS A 235 0.04 0.40 -17.08
CA LYS A 235 0.73 -0.29 -18.17
C LYS A 235 1.76 -1.29 -17.67
N SER A 236 2.63 -0.89 -16.73
CA SER A 236 3.74 -1.73 -16.25
C SER A 236 3.31 -2.83 -15.28
N PHE A 237 2.33 -2.54 -14.45
CA PHE A 237 1.88 -3.47 -13.41
C PHE A 237 0.59 -4.20 -13.79
N VAL A 238 -0.51 -3.46 -13.95
CA VAL A 238 -1.85 -4.06 -14.08
C VAL A 238 -1.99 -4.87 -15.37
N GLN A 239 -1.71 -4.25 -16.53
CA GLN A 239 -1.87 -4.91 -17.83
C GLN A 239 -0.93 -6.12 -18.00
N ASN A 240 0.27 -6.05 -17.40
CA ASN A 240 1.19 -7.19 -17.39
C ASN A 240 0.62 -8.36 -16.58
N LEU A 241 0.10 -8.10 -15.37
CA LEU A 241 -0.50 -9.15 -14.54
C LEU A 241 -1.80 -9.69 -15.10
N GLU A 242 -2.64 -8.85 -15.74
CA GLU A 242 -3.81 -9.31 -16.51
C GLU A 242 -3.40 -10.26 -17.64
N SER A 243 -2.32 -9.92 -18.35
CA SER A 243 -1.78 -10.77 -19.45
C SER A 243 -1.27 -12.11 -18.91
N VAL A 244 -0.54 -12.10 -17.78
CA VAL A 244 -0.11 -13.33 -17.10
C VAL A 244 -1.31 -14.14 -16.64
N SER A 245 -2.32 -13.54 -16.05
CA SER A 245 -3.54 -14.21 -15.60
C SER A 245 -4.28 -14.88 -16.76
N ALA A 246 -4.32 -14.23 -17.91
CA ALA A 246 -4.94 -14.75 -19.12
C ALA A 246 -4.08 -15.78 -19.88
N GLY A 247 -2.78 -15.91 -19.56
CA GLY A 247 -1.81 -16.72 -20.33
C GLY A 247 -1.61 -16.22 -21.76
N LYS A 248 -1.78 -14.91 -22.00
CA LYS A 248 -1.71 -14.29 -23.32
C LYS A 248 -0.72 -13.14 -23.32
N MET A 249 0.30 -13.22 -24.18
CA MET A 249 1.30 -12.16 -24.33
C MET A 249 0.64 -10.83 -24.69
N PRO A 250 1.05 -9.70 -24.03
CA PRO A 250 0.56 -8.37 -24.40
C PRO A 250 0.84 -8.05 -25.87
N SER A 251 -0.14 -7.48 -26.56
CA SER A 251 -0.02 -7.14 -28.00
C SER A 251 1.11 -6.15 -28.30
N SER A 252 1.53 -5.37 -27.33
CA SER A 252 2.66 -4.45 -27.43
C SER A 252 4.04 -5.14 -27.43
N CYS A 253 4.14 -6.37 -26.91
CA CYS A 253 5.39 -7.15 -26.89
C CYS A 253 5.66 -7.90 -28.20
N SER A 254 4.64 -8.13 -29.03
CA SER A 254 4.77 -8.90 -30.27
C SER A 254 5.52 -8.16 -31.39
N MET A 255 5.75 -6.84 -31.26
CA MET A 255 6.38 -6.04 -32.33
C MET A 255 7.89 -5.81 -32.16
N PHE A 256 8.51 -6.12 -31.03
CA PHE A 256 9.93 -5.82 -30.77
C PHE A 256 10.68 -6.90 -30.00
N GLY A 257 10.46 -8.18 -30.23
CA GLY A 257 11.28 -9.27 -29.68
C GLY A 257 11.74 -9.04 -28.24
N CYS A 258 10.95 -9.45 -27.26
CA CYS A 258 11.37 -9.43 -25.85
C CYS A 258 12.31 -10.59 -25.56
#